data_eb88e51b28641098fd335808bb5cbda4
#
_entry.id   eb88e51b28641098fd335808bb5cbda4
#
_cell.length_a   1.000
_cell.length_b   1.000
_cell.length_c   1.000
_cell.angle_alpha   90.00
_cell.angle_beta   90.00
_cell.angle_gamma   90.00
#
_symmetry.space_group_name_H-M   'P 1'
#
loop_
_entity.id
_entity.type
_entity.pdbx_description
1 polymer ?
#
loop_
_entity_poly.entity_id
_entity_poly.type
_entity_poly.pdbx_seq_one_letter_code
_entity_poly.pdbx_strand_id
1 'polypeptide(L)'
;MKPILTVACCTVLFLTISCATDRPVTLLRESARDYEELALEHYNSANYEAALTFYEKALSEDRKINNMPGIASDLYNIARCYINFGQYENAEKVLNEALSINTHIESMSGMADDYSLLASIRIRQKQYPDALKLLKKSLELYSADRNDRGIATTRNNIGTIYIKTGRYEEALDVIDSSVPVYKKIKSHSGLAAAYNNIGYLHELGGKSDLALNYYLLALEEDKYIENSAGISSDLNRIGTYYKKSGDFDNALFYYKRALEVNRTLMLVDREIQDLKNIVDLLGSMGRIEEKQIYETALKQLEDTKRE
;
A
#
# COMPACT_ATOMS: atom_id res chain seq x y z
N MET A 1 76.10 56.37 9.57
CA MET A 1 75.12 55.96 8.54
C MET A 1 74.96 54.48 8.66
N LYS A 2 73.83 53.99 9.15
CA LYS A 2 73.48 52.56 9.29
C LYS A 2 72.62 52.13 8.07
N PRO A 3 72.83 50.98 7.46
CA PRO A 3 71.94 50.50 6.48
C PRO A 3 70.75 49.76 7.12
N ILE A 4 69.58 50.07 6.64
CA ILE A 4 68.29 49.44 6.97
C ILE A 4 68.20 48.12 6.26
N LEU A 5 68.07 47.03 7.01
CA LEU A 5 67.83 45.68 6.53
C LEU A 5 66.34 45.51 6.41
N THR A 6 65.84 45.49 5.15
CA THR A 6 64.47 45.15 4.87
C THR A 6 64.28 43.63 4.86
N VAL A 7 63.60 43.11 5.88
CA VAL A 7 63.16 41.72 5.93
C VAL A 7 61.89 41.59 5.12
N ALA A 8 61.99 40.94 3.97
CA ALA A 8 60.83 40.54 3.17
C ALA A 8 60.13 39.34 3.82
N CYS A 9 58.99 39.59 4.41
CA CYS A 9 58.11 38.55 4.99
C CYS A 9 57.34 37.88 3.84
N CYS A 10 57.85 36.73 3.39
CA CYS A 10 57.09 35.85 2.48
C CYS A 10 55.99 35.20 3.24
N THR A 11 54.78 35.77 3.22
CA THR A 11 53.56 35.10 3.63
C THR A 11 53.21 34.08 2.56
N VAL A 12 53.55 32.81 2.83
CA VAL A 12 53.05 31.68 2.08
C VAL A 12 51.55 31.52 2.38
N LEU A 13 50.71 31.98 1.45
CA LEU A 13 49.29 31.74 1.48
C LEU A 13 49.07 30.26 1.16
N PHE A 14 48.89 29.42 2.20
CA PHE A 14 48.34 28.10 2.03
C PHE A 14 46.86 28.23 1.62
N LEU A 15 46.63 28.27 0.31
CA LEU A 15 45.33 27.99 -0.22
C LEU A 15 45.06 26.50 0.01
N THR A 16 44.46 26.17 1.14
CA THR A 16 43.77 24.89 1.28
C THR A 16 42.60 24.89 0.33
N ILE A 17 42.80 24.29 -0.81
CA ILE A 17 41.67 23.87 -1.67
C ILE A 17 40.99 22.75 -0.94
N SER A 18 40.07 23.12 -0.01
CA SER A 18 39.07 22.20 0.49
C SER A 18 38.04 21.99 -0.62
N CYS A 19 38.33 21.08 -1.53
CA CYS A 19 37.34 20.52 -2.45
C CYS A 19 36.56 19.43 -1.72
N ALA A 20 35.84 19.83 -0.70
CA ALA A 20 34.68 19.12 -0.23
C ALA A 20 33.62 20.19 -0.05
N THR A 21 32.73 20.32 -1.01
CA THR A 21 31.49 21.06 -0.82
C THR A 21 30.63 20.23 0.14
N ASP A 22 31.00 20.26 1.44
CA ASP A 22 30.11 19.75 2.49
C ASP A 22 28.86 20.61 2.44
N ARG A 23 27.84 20.11 1.79
CA ARG A 23 26.52 20.75 1.83
C ARG A 23 26.13 20.85 3.31
N PRO A 24 25.59 21.99 3.76
CA PRO A 24 25.09 22.11 5.12
C PRO A 24 24.10 20.96 5.43
N VAL A 25 24.15 20.41 6.63
CA VAL A 25 23.27 19.31 7.08
C VAL A 25 21.79 19.63 6.83
N THR A 26 21.41 20.92 6.96
CA THR A 26 20.05 21.39 6.66
C THR A 26 19.67 21.17 5.21
N LEU A 27 20.55 21.51 4.25
CA LEU A 27 20.29 21.30 2.82
C LEU A 27 20.22 19.83 2.44
N LEU A 28 21.03 18.96 3.05
CA LEU A 28 20.97 17.52 2.84
C LEU A 28 19.65 16.94 3.35
N ARG A 29 19.18 17.42 4.52
CA ARG A 29 17.88 17.02 5.08
C ARG A 29 16.71 17.53 4.25
N GLU A 30 16.76 18.74 3.70
CA GLU A 30 15.77 19.26 2.77
C GLU A 30 15.76 18.43 1.47
N SER A 31 16.93 18.15 0.90
CA SER A 31 17.05 17.30 -0.29
C SER A 31 16.49 15.90 -0.07
N ALA A 32 16.70 15.28 1.09
CA ALA A 32 16.14 13.97 1.42
C ALA A 32 14.61 14.03 1.41
N ARG A 33 14.00 15.03 2.05
CA ARG A 33 12.54 15.22 2.05
C ARG A 33 11.96 15.45 0.65
N ASP A 34 12.61 16.28 -0.16
CA ASP A 34 12.17 16.53 -1.53
C ASP A 34 12.16 15.22 -2.34
N TYR A 35 13.17 14.36 -2.15
CA TYR A 35 13.20 13.04 -2.78
C TYR A 35 12.14 12.10 -2.23
N GLU A 36 11.86 12.11 -0.91
CA GLU A 36 10.78 11.32 -0.30
C GLU A 36 9.41 11.73 -0.86
N GLU A 37 9.14 13.04 -1.02
CA GLU A 37 7.88 13.54 -1.58
C GLU A 37 7.70 13.09 -3.03
N LEU A 38 8.73 13.25 -3.89
CA LEU A 38 8.72 12.77 -5.26
C LEU A 38 8.55 11.25 -5.33
N ALA A 39 9.25 10.52 -4.46
CA ALA A 39 9.12 9.07 -4.38
C ALA A 39 7.70 8.63 -4.04
N LEU A 40 7.07 9.32 -3.07
CA LEU A 40 5.70 9.03 -2.65
C LEU A 40 4.69 9.33 -3.78
N GLU A 41 4.85 10.43 -4.51
CA GLU A 41 4.03 10.78 -5.67
C GLU A 41 4.11 9.67 -6.74
N HIS A 42 5.33 9.25 -7.09
CA HIS A 42 5.54 8.15 -8.04
C HIS A 42 4.99 6.82 -7.52
N TYR A 43 5.15 6.53 -6.23
CA TYR A 43 4.60 5.33 -5.62
C TYR A 43 3.07 5.29 -5.70
N ASN A 44 2.42 6.42 -5.41
CA ASN A 44 0.96 6.55 -5.47
C ASN A 44 0.42 6.47 -6.91
N SER A 45 1.23 6.87 -7.89
CA SER A 45 0.95 6.72 -9.33
C SER A 45 1.31 5.33 -9.87
N ALA A 46 1.65 4.37 -9.00
CA ALA A 46 2.13 3.02 -9.33
C ALA A 46 3.39 2.98 -10.21
N ASN A 47 4.12 4.08 -10.33
CA ASN A 47 5.43 4.14 -10.97
C ASN A 47 6.52 3.74 -9.97
N TYR A 48 6.57 2.45 -9.65
CA TYR A 48 7.44 1.93 -8.59
C TYR A 48 8.94 2.02 -8.91
N GLU A 49 9.32 2.05 -10.19
CA GLU A 49 10.72 2.21 -10.60
C GLU A 49 11.24 3.62 -10.28
N ALA A 50 10.48 4.65 -10.64
CA ALA A 50 10.81 6.02 -10.30
C ALA A 50 10.77 6.22 -8.77
N ALA A 51 9.76 5.67 -8.08
CA ALA A 51 9.67 5.72 -6.63
C ALA A 51 10.91 5.12 -5.97
N LEU A 52 11.33 3.93 -6.39
CA LEU A 52 12.55 3.27 -5.89
C LEU A 52 13.78 4.17 -6.07
N THR A 53 13.94 4.73 -7.28
CA THR A 53 15.07 5.63 -7.58
C THR A 53 15.13 6.84 -6.65
N PHE A 54 13.98 7.45 -6.35
CA PHE A 54 13.92 8.62 -5.48
C PHE A 54 14.10 8.25 -4.00
N TYR A 55 13.56 7.13 -3.52
CA TYR A 55 13.83 6.64 -2.16
C TYR A 55 15.31 6.29 -1.97
N GLU A 56 16.00 5.72 -2.97
CA GLU A 56 17.45 5.47 -2.90
C GLU A 56 18.26 6.78 -2.83
N LYS A 57 17.81 7.85 -3.50
CA LYS A 57 18.41 9.19 -3.36
C LYS A 57 18.19 9.76 -1.97
N ALA A 58 16.98 9.69 -1.43
CA ALA A 58 16.68 10.11 -0.05
C ALA A 58 17.58 9.37 0.95
N LEU A 59 17.64 8.04 0.85
CA LEU A 59 18.51 7.18 1.65
C LEU A 59 19.99 7.61 1.59
N SER A 60 20.46 7.98 0.40
CA SER A 60 21.84 8.46 0.22
C SER A 60 22.09 9.77 0.98
N GLU A 61 21.14 10.71 0.92
CA GLU A 61 21.27 11.99 1.63
C GLU A 61 21.19 11.79 3.16
N ASP A 62 20.26 10.96 3.64
CA ASP A 62 20.10 10.66 5.06
C ASP A 62 21.30 9.90 5.65
N ARG A 63 21.93 9.02 4.89
CA ARG A 63 23.19 8.37 5.29
C ARG A 63 24.34 9.36 5.45
N LYS A 64 24.44 10.41 4.62
CA LYS A 64 25.48 11.43 4.73
C LYS A 64 25.41 12.22 6.04
N ILE A 65 24.20 12.41 6.57
CA ILE A 65 23.97 13.15 7.81
C ILE A 65 23.70 12.23 9.02
N ASN A 66 23.79 10.91 8.83
CA ASN A 66 23.51 9.90 9.84
C ASN A 66 22.11 10.06 10.48
N ASN A 67 21.09 10.39 9.65
CA ASN A 67 19.69 10.50 10.06
C ASN A 67 19.08 9.10 10.20
N MET A 68 19.32 8.42 11.31
CA MET A 68 18.85 7.03 11.53
C MET A 68 17.34 6.85 11.31
N PRO A 69 16.43 7.74 11.80
CA PRO A 69 15.00 7.62 11.51
C PRO A 69 14.67 7.72 10.02
N GLY A 70 15.30 8.65 9.29
CA GLY A 70 15.13 8.80 7.83
C GLY A 70 15.64 7.56 7.09
N ILE A 71 16.83 7.06 7.42
CA ILE A 71 17.38 5.83 6.84
C ILE A 71 16.41 4.65 7.01
N ALA A 72 15.83 4.45 8.21
CA ALA A 72 14.88 3.38 8.47
C ALA A 72 13.59 3.55 7.64
N SER A 73 13.07 4.77 7.53
CA SER A 73 11.90 5.12 6.73
C SER A 73 12.13 4.84 5.24
N ASP A 74 13.28 5.27 4.70
CA ASP A 74 13.63 5.05 3.31
C ASP A 74 13.76 3.57 2.97
N LEU A 75 14.46 2.80 3.82
CA LEU A 75 14.59 1.35 3.67
C LEU A 75 13.22 0.65 3.69
N TYR A 76 12.33 1.06 4.59
CA TYR A 76 10.95 0.58 4.62
C TYR A 76 10.21 0.85 3.30
N ASN A 77 10.32 2.05 2.74
CA ASN A 77 9.67 2.43 1.50
C ASN A 77 10.31 1.74 0.27
N ILE A 78 11.63 1.55 0.25
CA ILE A 78 12.35 0.74 -0.75
C ILE A 78 11.82 -0.71 -0.72
N ALA A 79 11.63 -1.28 0.47
CA ALA A 79 11.06 -2.61 0.61
C ALA A 79 9.65 -2.70 0.02
N ARG A 80 8.82 -1.67 0.21
CA ARG A 80 7.48 -1.59 -0.41
C ARG A 80 7.55 -1.61 -1.95
N CYS A 81 8.54 -0.93 -2.55
CA CYS A 81 8.78 -0.99 -3.99
C CYS A 81 9.17 -2.41 -4.42
N TYR A 82 10.11 -3.05 -3.74
CA TYR A 82 10.50 -4.43 -4.04
C TYR A 82 9.35 -5.43 -3.92
N ILE A 83 8.46 -5.25 -2.94
CA ILE A 83 7.25 -6.09 -2.79
C ILE A 83 6.33 -5.95 -4.02
N ASN A 84 6.18 -4.74 -4.57
CA ASN A 84 5.37 -4.52 -5.77
C ASN A 84 6.00 -5.13 -7.03
N PHE A 85 7.33 -5.24 -7.08
CA PHE A 85 8.04 -5.98 -8.13
C PHE A 85 8.04 -7.51 -7.91
N GLY A 86 7.50 -8.00 -6.80
CA GLY A 86 7.58 -9.42 -6.43
C GLY A 86 8.97 -9.88 -5.97
N GLN A 87 9.89 -8.93 -5.74
CA GLN A 87 11.27 -9.19 -5.30
C GLN A 87 11.34 -9.34 -3.78
N TYR A 88 10.71 -10.37 -3.25
CA TYR A 88 10.54 -10.55 -1.80
C TYR A 88 11.86 -10.70 -1.04
N GLU A 89 12.86 -11.34 -1.60
CA GLU A 89 14.18 -11.52 -0.98
C GLU A 89 14.90 -10.17 -0.79
N ASN A 90 14.85 -9.29 -1.80
CA ASN A 90 15.39 -7.94 -1.70
C ASN A 90 14.64 -7.11 -0.66
N ALA A 91 13.30 -7.22 -0.64
CA ALA A 91 12.47 -6.55 0.36
C ALA A 91 12.83 -6.99 1.79
N GLU A 92 12.96 -8.30 2.03
CA GLU A 92 13.34 -8.82 3.34
C GLU A 92 14.72 -8.34 3.81
N LYS A 93 15.69 -8.27 2.88
CA LYS A 93 17.03 -7.78 3.19
C LYS A 93 17.01 -6.34 3.70
N VAL A 94 16.34 -5.44 2.98
CA VAL A 94 16.29 -4.02 3.38
C VAL A 94 15.42 -3.80 4.60
N LEU A 95 14.34 -4.58 4.79
CA LEU A 95 13.51 -4.54 6.01
C LEU A 95 14.27 -5.01 7.26
N ASN A 96 15.12 -6.02 7.13
CA ASN A 96 15.95 -6.44 8.27
C ASN A 96 16.97 -5.36 8.65
N GLU A 97 17.50 -4.60 7.68
CA GLU A 97 18.34 -3.41 7.96
C GLU A 97 17.51 -2.33 8.67
N ALA A 98 16.30 -2.00 8.18
CA ALA A 98 15.40 -1.05 8.81
C ALA A 98 15.07 -1.44 10.26
N LEU A 99 14.69 -2.72 10.47
CA LEU A 99 14.36 -3.28 11.78
C LEU A 99 15.56 -3.19 12.76
N SER A 100 16.78 -3.43 12.27
CA SER A 100 18.00 -3.29 13.08
C SER A 100 18.20 -1.84 13.52
N ILE A 101 17.98 -0.88 12.61
CA ILE A 101 18.07 0.55 12.91
C ILE A 101 16.96 0.94 13.89
N ASN A 102 15.70 0.58 13.63
CA ASN A 102 14.57 0.87 14.49
C ASN A 102 14.76 0.28 15.91
N THR A 103 15.39 -0.91 16.00
CA THR A 103 15.75 -1.51 17.29
C THR A 103 16.81 -0.68 18.00
N HIS A 104 17.84 -0.22 17.27
CA HIS A 104 18.92 0.59 17.85
C HIS A 104 18.43 1.94 18.37
N ILE A 105 17.51 2.60 17.67
CA ILE A 105 16.91 3.89 18.09
C ILE A 105 15.67 3.72 18.97
N GLU A 106 15.34 2.48 19.38
CA GLU A 106 14.19 2.15 20.23
C GLU A 106 12.84 2.63 19.68
N SER A 107 12.69 2.68 18.34
CA SER A 107 11.46 3.09 17.66
C SER A 107 10.44 1.96 17.66
N MET A 108 9.54 1.93 18.65
CA MET A 108 8.51 0.87 18.74
C MET A 108 7.59 0.85 17.52
N SER A 109 7.10 2.01 17.08
CA SER A 109 6.27 2.10 15.86
C SER A 109 7.02 1.66 14.61
N GLY A 110 8.30 2.07 14.44
CA GLY A 110 9.12 1.65 13.30
C GLY A 110 9.34 0.14 13.26
N MET A 111 9.68 -0.49 14.41
CA MET A 111 9.77 -1.96 14.50
C MET A 111 8.43 -2.63 14.17
N ALA A 112 7.30 -2.07 14.62
CA ALA A 112 5.98 -2.61 14.35
C ALA A 112 5.61 -2.53 12.87
N ASP A 113 5.95 -1.42 12.19
CA ASP A 113 5.79 -1.24 10.75
C ASP A 113 6.60 -2.28 9.98
N ASP A 114 7.88 -2.47 10.34
CA ASP A 114 8.77 -3.45 9.71
C ASP A 114 8.22 -4.88 9.86
N TYR A 115 7.77 -5.28 11.06
CA TYR A 115 7.13 -6.59 11.26
C TYR A 115 5.84 -6.74 10.46
N SER A 116 5.03 -5.70 10.36
CA SER A 116 3.80 -5.72 9.55
C SER A 116 4.12 -5.91 8.07
N LEU A 117 5.15 -5.26 7.56
CA LEU A 117 5.56 -5.37 6.17
C LEU A 117 6.20 -6.74 5.86
N LEU A 118 7.02 -7.27 6.77
CA LEU A 118 7.52 -8.66 6.68
C LEU A 118 6.36 -9.66 6.67
N ALA A 119 5.32 -9.43 7.50
CA ALA A 119 4.12 -10.27 7.48
C ALA A 119 3.40 -10.21 6.13
N SER A 120 3.34 -9.06 5.48
CA SER A 120 2.73 -8.93 4.16
C SER A 120 3.44 -9.77 3.10
N ILE A 121 4.77 -9.88 3.17
CA ILE A 121 5.56 -10.79 2.32
C ILE A 121 5.13 -12.24 2.58
N ARG A 122 5.06 -12.67 3.85
CA ARG A 122 4.61 -14.03 4.21
C ARG A 122 3.19 -14.33 3.74
N ILE A 123 2.29 -13.35 3.80
CA ILE A 123 0.92 -13.49 3.27
C ILE A 123 0.94 -13.75 1.76
N ARG A 124 1.72 -12.98 0.99
CA ARG A 124 1.88 -13.17 -0.47
C ARG A 124 2.47 -14.53 -0.82
N GLN A 125 3.37 -15.04 0.01
CA GLN A 125 3.95 -16.39 -0.08
C GLN A 125 3.01 -17.48 0.46
N LYS A 126 1.80 -17.13 0.97
CA LYS A 126 0.83 -18.03 1.60
C LYS A 126 1.35 -18.72 2.88
N GLN A 127 2.37 -18.17 3.51
CA GLN A 127 2.96 -18.63 4.77
C GLN A 127 2.21 -18.00 5.95
N TYR A 128 0.92 -18.34 6.10
CA TYR A 128 0.02 -17.71 7.07
C TYR A 128 0.43 -17.85 8.55
N PRO A 129 0.98 -19.01 9.02
CA PRO A 129 1.45 -19.12 10.40
C PRO A 129 2.57 -18.13 10.73
N ASP A 130 3.54 -17.96 9.82
CA ASP A 130 4.66 -17.03 10.02
C ASP A 130 4.18 -15.57 9.97
N ALA A 131 3.27 -15.27 9.05
CA ALA A 131 2.63 -13.96 8.98
C ALA A 131 1.91 -13.60 10.29
N LEU A 132 1.14 -14.53 10.88
CA LEU A 132 0.46 -14.31 12.17
C LEU A 132 1.45 -14.05 13.30
N LYS A 133 2.58 -14.77 13.33
CA LYS A 133 3.63 -14.56 14.33
C LYS A 133 4.22 -13.15 14.24
N LEU A 134 4.48 -12.68 13.04
CA LEU A 134 5.01 -11.32 12.80
C LEU A 134 3.98 -10.25 13.15
N LEU A 135 2.70 -10.42 12.75
CA LEU A 135 1.63 -9.47 13.09
C LEU A 135 1.36 -9.40 14.60
N LYS A 136 1.49 -10.51 15.34
CA LYS A 136 1.39 -10.48 16.80
C LYS A 136 2.48 -9.63 17.43
N LYS A 137 3.73 -9.74 16.97
CA LYS A 137 4.83 -8.87 17.42
C LYS A 137 4.56 -7.40 17.11
N SER A 138 4.08 -7.11 15.87
CA SER A 138 3.67 -5.76 15.49
C SER A 138 2.58 -5.22 16.40
N LEU A 139 1.55 -6.02 16.70
CA LEU A 139 0.45 -5.63 17.58
C LEU A 139 0.90 -5.34 19.02
N GLU A 140 1.83 -6.14 19.55
CA GLU A 140 2.44 -5.91 20.87
C GLU A 140 3.17 -4.57 20.93
N LEU A 141 3.99 -4.27 19.92
CA LEU A 141 4.74 -3.03 19.83
C LEU A 141 3.84 -1.80 19.66
N TYR A 142 2.85 -1.85 18.75
CA TYR A 142 1.89 -0.75 18.63
C TYR A 142 1.05 -0.56 19.89
N SER A 143 0.74 -1.64 20.61
CA SER A 143 0.02 -1.54 21.88
C SER A 143 0.85 -0.87 22.96
N ALA A 144 2.15 -1.19 23.05
CA ALA A 144 3.09 -0.56 23.97
C ALA A 144 3.27 0.94 23.65
N ASP A 145 3.32 1.28 22.35
CA ASP A 145 3.44 2.66 21.86
C ASP A 145 2.11 3.44 21.84
N ARG A 146 0.98 2.81 22.20
CA ARG A 146 -0.38 3.37 22.14
C ARG A 146 -0.76 3.92 20.76
N ASN A 147 -0.27 3.27 19.71
CA ASN A 147 -0.56 3.63 18.33
C ASN A 147 -1.91 3.01 17.89
N ASP A 148 -3.00 3.74 18.15
CA ASP A 148 -4.35 3.29 17.80
C ASP A 148 -4.49 2.87 16.32
N ARG A 149 -3.87 3.62 15.39
CA ARG A 149 -3.89 3.31 13.95
C ARG A 149 -3.21 1.98 13.66
N GLY A 150 -2.00 1.80 14.17
CA GLY A 150 -1.22 0.58 13.99
C GLY A 150 -1.96 -0.64 14.56
N ILE A 151 -2.54 -0.51 15.75
CA ILE A 151 -3.36 -1.56 16.38
C ILE A 151 -4.52 -1.98 15.47
N ALA A 152 -5.32 -1.01 15.00
CA ALA A 152 -6.49 -1.31 14.17
C ALA A 152 -6.09 -1.93 12.82
N THR A 153 -5.05 -1.41 12.16
CA THR A 153 -4.55 -1.95 10.89
C THR A 153 -4.03 -3.37 11.07
N THR A 154 -3.26 -3.64 12.12
CA THR A 154 -2.72 -4.98 12.38
C THR A 154 -3.82 -5.98 12.69
N ARG A 155 -4.87 -5.59 13.47
CA ARG A 155 -6.05 -6.44 13.71
C ARG A 155 -6.77 -6.78 12.40
N ASN A 156 -6.98 -5.81 11.52
CA ASN A 156 -7.61 -6.07 10.22
C ASN A 156 -6.77 -7.03 9.35
N ASN A 157 -5.45 -6.91 9.39
CA ASN A 157 -4.55 -7.82 8.69
C ASN A 157 -4.59 -9.25 9.28
N ILE A 158 -4.64 -9.38 10.59
CA ILE A 158 -4.85 -10.69 11.28
C ILE A 158 -6.18 -11.30 10.84
N GLY A 159 -7.25 -10.50 10.82
CA GLY A 159 -8.57 -10.94 10.35
C GLY A 159 -8.54 -11.43 8.91
N THR A 160 -7.82 -10.74 8.03
CA THR A 160 -7.62 -11.17 6.64
C THR A 160 -6.94 -12.56 6.56
N ILE A 161 -5.97 -12.85 7.43
CA ILE A 161 -5.35 -14.19 7.49
C ILE A 161 -6.36 -15.21 8.00
N TYR A 162 -7.15 -14.88 9.01
CA TYR A 162 -8.19 -15.78 9.52
C TYR A 162 -9.23 -16.10 8.45
N ILE A 163 -9.65 -15.12 7.63
CA ILE A 163 -10.49 -15.35 6.44
C ILE A 163 -9.83 -16.37 5.50
N LYS A 164 -8.55 -16.16 5.15
CA LYS A 164 -7.81 -17.05 4.22
C LYS A 164 -7.59 -18.46 4.75
N THR A 165 -7.64 -18.63 6.07
CA THR A 165 -7.46 -19.93 6.75
C THR A 165 -8.78 -20.56 7.20
N GLY A 166 -9.92 -19.99 6.85
CA GLY A 166 -11.25 -20.52 7.16
C GLY A 166 -11.72 -20.28 8.60
N ARG A 167 -11.02 -19.44 9.37
CA ARG A 167 -11.32 -19.09 10.77
C ARG A 167 -12.26 -17.89 10.82
N TYR A 168 -13.48 -18.05 10.32
CA TYR A 168 -14.39 -16.94 10.01
C TYR A 168 -14.92 -16.22 11.25
N GLU A 169 -15.22 -16.94 12.34
CA GLU A 169 -15.69 -16.32 13.59
C GLU A 169 -14.60 -15.44 14.21
N GLU A 170 -13.38 -15.96 14.30
CA GLU A 170 -12.24 -15.22 14.83
C GLU A 170 -11.86 -14.02 13.94
N ALA A 171 -12.04 -14.16 12.63
CA ALA A 171 -11.86 -13.05 11.68
C ALA A 171 -12.86 -11.93 11.96
N LEU A 172 -14.14 -12.27 12.16
CA LEU A 172 -15.18 -11.29 12.41
C LEU A 172 -14.91 -10.53 13.71
N ASP A 173 -14.61 -11.24 14.80
CA ASP A 173 -14.32 -10.64 16.10
C ASP A 173 -13.15 -9.65 16.05
N VAL A 174 -12.04 -10.06 15.42
CA VAL A 174 -10.83 -9.21 15.38
C VAL A 174 -11.00 -8.00 14.46
N ILE A 175 -11.71 -8.15 13.32
CA ILE A 175 -11.94 -7.05 12.39
C ILE A 175 -12.96 -6.07 12.98
N ASP A 176 -14.06 -6.56 13.54
CA ASP A 176 -15.08 -5.72 14.16
C ASP A 176 -14.50 -4.88 15.30
N SER A 177 -13.58 -5.43 16.09
CA SER A 177 -12.84 -4.70 17.12
C SER A 177 -11.99 -3.53 16.60
N SER A 178 -11.67 -3.49 15.30
CA SER A 178 -10.91 -2.39 14.66
C SER A 178 -11.80 -1.22 14.22
N VAL A 179 -13.08 -1.47 13.94
CA VAL A 179 -14.03 -0.47 13.40
C VAL A 179 -14.18 0.75 14.31
N PRO A 180 -14.44 0.62 15.65
CA PRO A 180 -14.57 1.79 16.52
C PRO A 180 -13.27 2.61 16.58
N VAL A 181 -12.11 1.97 16.47
CA VAL A 181 -10.82 2.67 16.43
C VAL A 181 -10.69 3.47 15.16
N TYR A 182 -10.95 2.87 13.99
CA TYR A 182 -10.92 3.59 12.72
C TYR A 182 -11.90 4.76 12.68
N LYS A 183 -13.12 4.62 13.27
CA LYS A 183 -14.07 5.72 13.41
C LYS A 183 -13.49 6.85 14.26
N LYS A 184 -12.90 6.52 15.42
CA LYS A 184 -12.27 7.50 16.34
C LYS A 184 -11.18 8.32 15.65
N ILE A 185 -10.30 7.65 14.87
CA ILE A 185 -9.16 8.30 14.19
C ILE A 185 -9.52 8.82 12.79
N LYS A 186 -10.79 8.72 12.37
CA LYS A 186 -11.30 9.11 11.05
C LYS A 186 -10.51 8.49 9.89
N SER A 187 -10.19 7.20 10.03
CA SER A 187 -9.48 6.45 8.98
C SER A 187 -10.48 5.84 8.00
N HIS A 188 -10.88 6.60 6.99
CA HIS A 188 -11.82 6.15 5.96
C HIS A 188 -11.29 4.92 5.20
N SER A 189 -10.01 4.89 4.82
CA SER A 189 -9.39 3.73 4.18
C SER A 189 -9.41 2.47 5.07
N GLY A 190 -9.20 2.64 6.39
CA GLY A 190 -9.32 1.55 7.36
C GLY A 190 -10.75 1.04 7.50
N LEU A 191 -11.73 1.95 7.52
CA LEU A 191 -13.16 1.62 7.56
C LEU A 191 -13.58 0.86 6.30
N ALA A 192 -13.22 1.34 5.10
CA ALA A 192 -13.53 0.66 3.85
C ALA A 192 -12.99 -0.78 3.83
N ALA A 193 -11.72 -0.96 4.21
CA ALA A 193 -11.10 -2.29 4.27
C ALA A 193 -11.79 -3.21 5.30
N ALA A 194 -12.12 -2.69 6.49
CA ALA A 194 -12.80 -3.47 7.52
C ALA A 194 -14.22 -3.85 7.08
N TYR A 195 -15.00 -2.91 6.54
CA TYR A 195 -16.36 -3.17 6.05
C TYR A 195 -16.37 -4.17 4.91
N ASN A 196 -15.42 -4.10 3.98
CA ASN A 196 -15.28 -5.10 2.91
C ASN A 196 -15.04 -6.50 3.46
N ASN A 197 -14.17 -6.64 4.46
CA ASN A 197 -13.90 -7.93 5.08
C ASN A 197 -15.10 -8.45 5.87
N ILE A 198 -15.80 -7.60 6.64
CA ILE A 198 -17.01 -7.97 7.38
C ILE A 198 -18.13 -8.37 6.40
N GLY A 199 -18.33 -7.59 5.32
CA GLY A 199 -19.28 -7.94 4.26
C GLY A 199 -19.00 -9.30 3.66
N TYR A 200 -17.75 -9.60 3.34
CA TYR A 200 -17.35 -10.90 2.83
C TYR A 200 -17.59 -12.05 3.82
N LEU A 201 -17.34 -11.83 5.11
CA LEU A 201 -17.63 -12.81 6.15
C LEU A 201 -19.15 -13.09 6.28
N HIS A 202 -19.98 -12.06 6.18
CA HIS A 202 -21.43 -12.24 6.14
C HIS A 202 -21.90 -12.95 4.88
N GLU A 203 -21.30 -12.68 3.73
CA GLU A 203 -21.59 -13.40 2.48
C GLU A 203 -21.27 -14.90 2.62
N LEU A 204 -20.10 -15.25 3.18
CA LEU A 204 -19.74 -16.65 3.46
C LEU A 204 -20.69 -17.32 4.46
N GLY A 205 -21.21 -16.56 5.41
CA GLY A 205 -22.21 -17.03 6.38
C GLY A 205 -23.65 -17.05 5.85
N GLY A 206 -23.88 -16.81 4.55
CA GLY A 206 -25.20 -16.80 3.92
C GLY A 206 -26.09 -15.61 4.28
N LYS A 207 -25.55 -14.58 4.97
CA LYS A 207 -26.27 -13.36 5.35
C LYS A 207 -26.11 -12.28 4.29
N SER A 208 -26.62 -12.55 3.09
CA SER A 208 -26.36 -11.76 1.88
C SER A 208 -26.78 -10.29 2.02
N ASP A 209 -27.92 -9.98 2.66
CA ASP A 209 -28.39 -8.61 2.83
C ASP A 209 -27.47 -7.81 3.76
N LEU A 210 -26.94 -8.44 4.81
CA LEU A 210 -25.94 -7.82 5.67
C LEU A 210 -24.64 -7.58 4.91
N ALA A 211 -24.23 -8.51 4.08
CA ALA A 211 -23.04 -8.35 3.22
C ALA A 211 -23.19 -7.13 2.31
N LEU A 212 -24.34 -6.98 1.64
CA LEU A 212 -24.63 -5.81 0.81
C LEU A 212 -24.49 -4.49 1.58
N ASN A 213 -25.08 -4.43 2.78
CA ASN A 213 -25.01 -3.23 3.61
C ASN A 213 -23.56 -2.84 3.91
N TYR A 214 -22.71 -3.80 4.26
CA TYR A 214 -21.29 -3.54 4.52
C TYR A 214 -20.51 -3.15 3.26
N TYR A 215 -20.82 -3.75 2.09
CA TYR A 215 -20.21 -3.32 0.82
C TYR A 215 -20.61 -1.89 0.42
N LEU A 216 -21.84 -1.50 0.69
CA LEU A 216 -22.29 -0.11 0.48
C LEU A 216 -21.59 0.87 1.43
N LEU A 217 -21.39 0.50 2.71
CA LEU A 217 -20.60 1.31 3.64
C LEU A 217 -19.14 1.44 3.18
N ALA A 218 -18.53 0.35 2.70
CA ALA A 218 -17.18 0.40 2.16
C ALA A 218 -17.09 1.35 0.95
N LEU A 219 -18.04 1.25 0.01
CA LEU A 219 -18.14 2.13 -1.16
C LEU A 219 -18.28 3.61 -0.78
N GLU A 220 -19.01 3.91 0.29
CA GLU A 220 -19.18 5.28 0.80
C GLU A 220 -17.86 5.84 1.33
N GLU A 221 -17.12 5.05 2.12
CA GLU A 221 -15.81 5.43 2.64
C GLU A 221 -14.77 5.61 1.53
N ASP A 222 -14.73 4.69 0.55
CA ASP A 222 -13.80 4.78 -0.59
C ASP A 222 -14.12 5.97 -1.51
N LYS A 223 -15.40 6.33 -1.69
CA LYS A 223 -15.79 7.56 -2.40
C LYS A 223 -15.35 8.80 -1.65
N TYR A 224 -15.47 8.81 -0.32
CA TYR A 224 -15.07 9.96 0.49
C TYR A 224 -13.59 10.32 0.31
N ILE A 225 -12.73 9.32 0.15
CA ILE A 225 -11.28 9.51 -0.05
C ILE A 225 -10.86 9.42 -1.53
N GLU A 226 -11.82 9.38 -2.45
CA GLU A 226 -11.58 9.26 -3.90
C GLU A 226 -10.71 8.04 -4.29
N ASN A 227 -10.79 6.95 -3.50
CA ASN A 227 -10.07 5.71 -3.79
C ASN A 227 -10.71 4.95 -4.96
N SER A 228 -10.41 5.36 -6.17
CA SER A 228 -11.01 4.78 -7.37
C SER A 228 -10.83 3.26 -7.48
N ALA A 229 -9.68 2.73 -7.05
CA ALA A 229 -9.43 1.28 -7.06
C ALA A 229 -10.29 0.52 -6.04
N GLY A 230 -10.56 1.11 -4.87
CA GLY A 230 -11.51 0.60 -3.88
C GLY A 230 -12.94 0.66 -4.41
N ILE A 231 -13.34 1.82 -4.93
CA ILE A 231 -14.67 2.02 -5.54
C ILE A 231 -14.97 0.94 -6.58
N SER A 232 -14.05 0.65 -7.51
CA SER A 232 -14.23 -0.41 -8.50
C SER A 232 -14.43 -1.79 -7.87
N SER A 233 -13.63 -2.12 -6.85
CA SER A 233 -13.74 -3.39 -6.11
C SER A 233 -15.11 -3.53 -5.44
N ASP A 234 -15.58 -2.48 -4.79
CA ASP A 234 -16.87 -2.46 -4.09
C ASP A 234 -18.04 -2.59 -5.06
N LEU A 235 -18.00 -1.87 -6.18
CA LEU A 235 -19.00 -1.98 -7.24
C LEU A 235 -19.09 -3.41 -7.78
N ASN A 236 -17.97 -4.09 -7.95
CA ASN A 236 -17.94 -5.50 -8.37
C ASN A 236 -18.56 -6.44 -7.33
N ARG A 237 -18.30 -6.22 -6.04
CA ARG A 237 -18.92 -7.00 -4.96
C ARG A 237 -20.43 -6.81 -4.92
N ILE A 238 -20.88 -5.57 -5.02
CA ILE A 238 -22.31 -5.23 -5.07
C ILE A 238 -22.96 -5.85 -6.32
N GLY A 239 -22.33 -5.75 -7.49
CA GLY A 239 -22.79 -6.41 -8.71
C GLY A 239 -22.90 -7.93 -8.55
N THR A 240 -21.94 -8.54 -7.88
CA THR A 240 -21.96 -9.99 -7.59
C THR A 240 -23.10 -10.37 -6.64
N TYR A 241 -23.39 -9.54 -5.65
CA TYR A 241 -24.55 -9.72 -4.78
C TYR A 241 -25.86 -9.73 -5.61
N TYR A 242 -26.09 -8.72 -6.46
CA TYR A 242 -27.29 -8.63 -7.29
C TYR A 242 -27.39 -9.78 -8.31
N LYS A 243 -26.27 -10.23 -8.87
CA LYS A 243 -26.26 -11.43 -9.72
C LYS A 243 -26.73 -12.66 -8.97
N LYS A 244 -26.26 -12.88 -7.74
CA LYS A 244 -26.66 -14.02 -6.90
C LYS A 244 -28.11 -13.95 -6.46
N SER A 245 -28.66 -12.75 -6.26
CA SER A 245 -30.08 -12.54 -5.91
C SER A 245 -31.01 -12.63 -7.11
N GLY A 246 -30.48 -12.76 -8.34
CA GLY A 246 -31.26 -12.81 -9.58
C GLY A 246 -31.67 -11.45 -10.14
N ASP A 247 -31.24 -10.37 -9.52
CA ASP A 247 -31.45 -9.01 -10.01
C ASP A 247 -30.35 -8.64 -11.04
N PHE A 248 -30.50 -9.20 -12.22
CA PHE A 248 -29.49 -9.10 -13.28
C PHE A 248 -29.32 -7.68 -13.82
N ASP A 249 -30.37 -6.85 -13.80
CA ASP A 249 -30.29 -5.48 -14.28
C ASP A 249 -29.44 -4.61 -13.34
N ASN A 250 -29.63 -4.71 -12.04
CA ASN A 250 -28.75 -4.06 -11.05
C ASN A 250 -27.33 -4.64 -11.10
N ALA A 251 -27.16 -5.94 -11.25
CA ALA A 251 -25.84 -6.55 -11.40
C ALA A 251 -25.09 -5.95 -12.59
N LEU A 252 -25.75 -5.84 -13.75
CA LEU A 252 -25.17 -5.25 -14.95
C LEU A 252 -24.81 -3.78 -14.77
N PHE A 253 -25.67 -3.02 -14.09
CA PHE A 253 -25.43 -1.62 -13.79
C PHE A 253 -24.14 -1.44 -12.96
N TYR A 254 -23.96 -2.21 -11.90
CA TYR A 254 -22.79 -2.11 -11.05
C TYR A 254 -21.51 -2.60 -11.73
N TYR A 255 -21.54 -3.69 -12.48
CA TYR A 255 -20.39 -4.18 -13.25
C TYR A 255 -19.95 -3.20 -14.33
N LYS A 256 -20.88 -2.55 -15.04
CA LYS A 256 -20.52 -1.49 -16.03
C LYS A 256 -19.84 -0.30 -15.37
N ARG A 257 -20.30 0.11 -14.20
CA ARG A 257 -19.65 1.19 -13.45
C ARG A 257 -18.25 0.81 -12.98
N ALA A 258 -18.03 -0.42 -12.53
CA ALA A 258 -16.71 -0.93 -12.19
C ALA A 258 -15.76 -0.90 -13.40
N LEU A 259 -16.26 -1.37 -14.55
CA LEU A 259 -15.55 -1.36 -15.82
C LEU A 259 -15.11 0.05 -16.22
N GLU A 260 -16.00 1.04 -16.11
CA GLU A 260 -15.70 2.43 -16.42
C GLU A 260 -14.57 2.98 -15.55
N VAL A 261 -14.62 2.72 -14.25
CA VAL A 261 -13.55 3.13 -13.31
C VAL A 261 -12.23 2.46 -13.68
N ASN A 262 -12.21 1.14 -13.92
CA ASN A 262 -10.96 0.43 -14.23
C ASN A 262 -10.37 0.83 -15.59
N ARG A 263 -11.19 1.19 -16.58
CA ARG A 263 -10.75 1.78 -17.86
C ARG A 263 -10.07 3.12 -17.66
N THR A 264 -10.69 3.99 -16.88
CA THR A 264 -10.13 5.32 -16.58
C THR A 264 -8.77 5.21 -15.89
N LEU A 265 -8.59 4.21 -15.04
CA LEU A 265 -7.35 3.94 -14.32
C LEU A 265 -6.33 3.11 -15.12
N MET A 266 -6.67 2.68 -16.34
CA MET A 266 -5.85 1.79 -17.18
C MET A 266 -5.46 0.47 -16.47
N LEU A 267 -6.34 -0.05 -15.59
CA LEU A 267 -6.12 -1.28 -14.85
C LEU A 267 -6.56 -2.51 -15.68
N VAL A 268 -5.74 -2.84 -16.68
CA VAL A 268 -6.03 -3.85 -17.72
C VAL A 268 -6.51 -5.19 -17.14
N ASP A 269 -5.88 -5.70 -16.09
CA ASP A 269 -6.29 -6.98 -15.50
C ASP A 269 -7.68 -6.93 -14.87
N ARG A 270 -8.01 -5.82 -14.23
CA ARG A 270 -9.34 -5.61 -13.64
C ARG A 270 -10.38 -5.35 -14.72
N GLU A 271 -10.03 -4.61 -15.77
CA GLU A 271 -10.90 -4.40 -16.92
C GLU A 271 -11.26 -5.72 -17.58
N ILE A 272 -10.29 -6.63 -17.79
CA ILE A 272 -10.54 -7.98 -18.31
C ILE A 272 -11.52 -8.74 -17.40
N GLN A 273 -11.36 -8.65 -16.08
CA GLN A 273 -12.25 -9.34 -15.16
C GLN A 273 -13.68 -8.77 -15.21
N ASP A 274 -13.82 -7.43 -15.28
CA ASP A 274 -15.12 -6.78 -15.39
C ASP A 274 -15.84 -7.16 -16.68
N LEU A 275 -15.11 -7.17 -17.80
CA LEU A 275 -15.64 -7.63 -19.08
C LEU A 275 -16.13 -9.09 -19.01
N LYS A 276 -15.37 -9.97 -18.35
CA LYS A 276 -15.80 -11.37 -18.14
C LYS A 276 -17.08 -11.46 -17.31
N ASN A 277 -17.19 -10.68 -16.26
CA ASN A 277 -18.37 -10.62 -15.41
C ASN A 277 -19.61 -10.18 -16.21
N ILE A 278 -19.45 -9.15 -17.06
CA ILE A 278 -20.53 -8.62 -17.92
C ILE A 278 -20.93 -9.65 -18.99
N VAL A 279 -19.96 -10.25 -19.67
CA VAL A 279 -20.20 -11.27 -20.71
C VAL A 279 -20.98 -12.45 -20.14
N ASP A 280 -20.56 -12.97 -19.00
CA ASP A 280 -21.23 -14.09 -18.33
C ASP A 280 -22.66 -13.72 -17.89
N LEU A 281 -22.83 -12.51 -17.33
CA LEU A 281 -24.14 -12.02 -16.93
C LEU A 281 -25.10 -11.85 -18.13
N LEU A 282 -24.64 -11.21 -19.22
CA LEU A 282 -25.44 -11.02 -20.43
C LEU A 282 -25.80 -12.35 -21.10
N GLY A 283 -24.90 -13.33 -21.03
CA GLY A 283 -25.20 -14.70 -21.44
C GLY A 283 -26.34 -15.30 -20.63
N SER A 284 -26.32 -15.12 -19.30
CA SER A 284 -27.40 -15.60 -18.42
C SER A 284 -28.75 -14.89 -18.66
N MET A 285 -28.72 -13.64 -19.12
CA MET A 285 -29.90 -12.84 -19.49
C MET A 285 -30.43 -13.14 -20.90
N GLY A 286 -29.72 -13.91 -21.72
CA GLY A 286 -30.05 -14.11 -23.13
C GLY A 286 -29.83 -12.88 -24.01
N ARG A 287 -29.10 -11.85 -23.57
CA ARG A 287 -28.85 -10.60 -24.31
C ARG A 287 -27.66 -10.78 -25.27
N ILE A 288 -27.84 -11.60 -26.30
CA ILE A 288 -26.78 -12.11 -27.19
C ILE A 288 -26.06 -10.99 -27.95
N GLU A 289 -26.81 -10.03 -28.52
CA GLU A 289 -26.23 -8.94 -29.31
C GLU A 289 -25.31 -8.06 -28.45
N GLU A 290 -25.76 -7.69 -27.25
CA GLU A 290 -24.99 -6.91 -26.34
C GLU A 290 -23.77 -7.68 -25.80
N LYS A 291 -23.93 -8.96 -25.52
CA LYS A 291 -22.86 -9.87 -25.13
C LYS A 291 -21.71 -9.87 -26.15
N GLN A 292 -22.03 -9.95 -27.46
CA GLN A 292 -21.04 -9.96 -28.54
C GLN A 292 -20.16 -8.69 -28.54
N ILE A 293 -20.72 -7.54 -28.18
CA ILE A 293 -19.96 -6.27 -28.07
C ILE A 293 -18.87 -6.40 -27.00
N TYR A 294 -19.24 -6.89 -25.81
CA TYR A 294 -18.29 -7.05 -24.69
C TYR A 294 -17.31 -8.21 -24.92
N GLU A 295 -17.71 -9.29 -25.59
CA GLU A 295 -16.81 -10.38 -26.00
C GLU A 295 -15.72 -9.90 -26.97
N THR A 296 -16.10 -9.03 -27.92
CA THR A 296 -15.13 -8.45 -28.86
C THR A 296 -14.13 -7.57 -28.14
N ALA A 297 -14.60 -6.69 -27.22
CA ALA A 297 -13.74 -5.85 -26.42
C ALA A 297 -12.80 -6.67 -25.53
N LEU A 298 -13.30 -7.73 -24.89
CA LEU A 298 -12.52 -8.64 -24.06
C LEU A 298 -11.40 -9.30 -24.87
N LYS A 299 -11.72 -9.83 -26.03
CA LYS A 299 -10.74 -10.49 -26.91
C LYS A 299 -9.63 -9.52 -27.35
N GLN A 300 -9.99 -8.32 -27.79
CA GLN A 300 -9.02 -7.30 -28.20
C GLN A 300 -8.03 -6.98 -27.07
N LEU A 301 -8.56 -6.82 -25.85
CA LEU A 301 -7.74 -6.48 -24.70
C LEU A 301 -6.83 -7.63 -24.25
N GLU A 302 -7.32 -8.88 -24.32
CA GLU A 302 -6.51 -10.07 -24.03
C GLU A 302 -5.40 -10.29 -25.07
N ASP A 303 -5.67 -9.99 -26.35
CA ASP A 303 -4.67 -10.09 -27.42
C ASP A 303 -3.57 -9.02 -27.27
N THR A 304 -3.94 -7.76 -27.00
CA THR A 304 -2.97 -6.67 -26.74
C THR A 304 -2.08 -6.95 -25.52
N LYS A 305 -2.58 -7.65 -24.51
CA LYS A 305 -1.79 -8.00 -23.33
C LYS A 305 -0.76 -9.11 -23.60
N ARG A 306 -0.95 -9.91 -24.63
CA ARG A 306 -0.03 -11.03 -25.00
C ARG A 306 1.14 -10.57 -25.86
N GLU A 307 1.02 -9.42 -26.52
CA GLU A 307 2.08 -8.74 -27.26
C GLU A 307 2.98 -7.92 -26.33
#